data_07057e622ec7159fd8ba873b1689f0d3
#
_entry.id   07057e622ec7159fd8ba873b1689f0d3
#
_cell.length_a   1.000
_cell.length_b   1.000
_cell.length_c   1.000
_cell.angle_alpha   90.00
_cell.angle_beta   90.00
_cell.angle_gamma   90.00
#
_symmetry.space_group_name_H-M   'P 1'
#
loop_
_entity.id
_entity.type
_entity.pdbx_description
1 polymer ?
#
loop_
_entity_poly.entity_id
_entity_poly.type
_entity_poly.pdbx_seq_one_letter_code
_entity_poly.pdbx_strand_id
1 'polypeptide(L)'
;SRRSGEGWANLPALAIAQGFAAYVSPPRVLMQMQPGQTQRQVIEIQHAGNQPGRYRFYTVDWSLSANGTVEFSQELVPQSCRPWVAIERRELTLGPGDRYRYRFEVQAPADAPVRECRFAIMME
;
A
#
# COMPACT_ATOMS: atom_id res chain seq x y z
N SER A 1 8.96 11.35 -6.10
CA SER A 1 9.00 10.39 -6.59
C SER A 1 7.94 9.93 -7.32
N ARG A 2 7.85 9.38 -8.18
CA ARG A 2 6.91 8.98 -8.80
C ARG A 2 7.12 7.79 -9.19
N ARG A 3 6.85 6.91 -9.02
CA ARG A 3 7.10 5.79 -9.22
C ARG A 3 6.29 5.01 -9.78
N SER A 4 6.34 4.17 -9.91
CA SER A 4 5.54 3.28 -10.46
C SER A 4 4.92 3.79 -11.63
N GLY A 5 5.53 4.56 -12.34
CA GLY A 5 5.10 5.02 -13.58
C GLY A 5 3.86 5.82 -13.64
N GLU A 6 3.18 5.99 -12.57
CA GLU A 6 2.02 6.83 -12.60
C GLU A 6 2.27 8.07 -11.85
N GLY A 7 2.02 9.20 -12.43
CA GLY A 7 2.20 10.46 -11.78
C GLY A 7 1.44 10.58 -10.48
N TRP A 8 0.22 10.06 -10.44
CA TRP A 8 -0.56 10.16 -9.22
C TRP A 8 0.06 9.38 -8.07
N ALA A 9 0.83 8.35 -8.37
CA ALA A 9 1.34 7.45 -7.34
C ALA A 9 2.34 8.11 -6.43
N ASN A 10 2.89 9.25 -6.85
CA ASN A 10 3.87 9.90 -6.02
C ASN A 10 3.34 11.10 -5.29
N LEU A 11 2.11 11.45 -5.52
CA LEU A 11 1.53 12.60 -4.84
C LEU A 11 1.01 12.15 -3.48
N PRO A 12 1.32 12.89 -2.41
CA PRO A 12 0.77 12.56 -1.11
C PRO A 12 -0.75 12.69 -1.13
N ALA A 13 -1.42 11.82 -0.43
CA ALA A 13 -2.85 11.88 -0.25
C ALA A 13 -3.14 12.07 1.24
N LEU A 14 -4.13 12.90 1.55
CA LEU A 14 -4.55 13.08 2.92
C LEU A 14 -5.62 12.04 3.23
N ALA A 15 -5.36 11.20 4.22
CA ALA A 15 -6.33 10.22 4.71
C ALA A 15 -6.78 10.63 6.10
N ILE A 16 -8.06 10.48 6.39
CA ILE A 16 -8.64 10.81 7.67
C ILE A 16 -9.39 9.59 8.20
N ALA A 17 -9.08 9.18 9.44
CA ALA A 17 -9.74 8.06 10.07
C ALA A 17 -9.81 8.32 11.57
N GLN A 18 -11.00 8.18 12.17
CA GLN A 18 -11.18 8.26 13.62
C GLN A 18 -10.59 9.52 14.25
N GLY A 19 -10.74 10.65 13.57
CA GLY A 19 -10.23 11.91 14.08
C GLY A 19 -8.75 12.14 13.84
N PHE A 20 -8.06 11.19 13.23
CA PHE A 20 -6.67 11.36 12.84
C PHE A 20 -6.58 11.78 11.39
N ALA A 21 -5.51 12.45 11.04
CA ALA A 21 -5.20 12.80 9.66
C ALA A 21 -3.77 12.38 9.38
N ALA A 22 -3.58 11.80 8.20
CA ALA A 22 -2.25 11.35 7.79
C ALA A 22 -2.05 11.59 6.31
N TYR A 23 -0.81 11.92 5.95
CA TYR A 23 -0.40 12.00 4.55
C TYR A 23 0.32 10.70 4.21
N VAL A 24 -0.09 10.08 3.12
CA VAL A 24 0.45 8.78 2.67
C VAL A 24 0.85 8.90 1.22
N SER A 25 2.02 8.36 0.88
CA SER A 25 2.52 8.42 -0.49
C SER A 25 3.40 7.21 -0.76
N PRO A 26 3.08 6.37 -1.72
CA PRO A 26 1.83 6.23 -2.46
C PRO A 26 0.93 5.18 -1.82
N PRO A 27 -0.39 5.29 -1.95
CA PRO A 27 -1.28 4.33 -1.28
C PRO A 27 -1.53 3.05 -2.06
N ARG A 28 -1.43 3.08 -3.38
CA ARG A 28 -1.70 1.93 -4.23
C ARG A 28 -0.41 1.48 -4.90
N VAL A 29 -0.31 0.17 -5.14
CA VAL A 29 0.90 -0.44 -5.67
C VAL A 29 0.56 -1.20 -6.93
N LEU A 30 1.37 -1.01 -7.96
CA LEU A 30 1.31 -1.75 -9.21
C LEU A 30 2.73 -2.13 -9.56
N MET A 31 3.02 -3.43 -9.60
CA MET A 31 4.36 -3.92 -9.84
C MET A 31 4.33 -5.03 -10.87
N GLN A 32 5.36 -5.09 -11.68
CA GLN A 32 5.58 -6.21 -12.59
C GLN A 32 6.51 -7.19 -11.89
N MET A 33 6.04 -8.42 -11.65
CA MET A 33 6.79 -9.41 -10.89
C MET A 33 7.24 -10.55 -11.78
N GLN A 34 8.49 -10.97 -11.57
CA GLN A 34 9.09 -12.14 -12.21
C GLN A 34 9.10 -13.31 -11.23
N PRO A 35 9.08 -14.57 -11.73
CA PRO A 35 9.17 -15.72 -10.82
C PRO A 35 10.43 -15.62 -9.94
N GLY A 36 10.26 -15.86 -8.65
CA GLY A 36 11.35 -15.85 -7.71
C GLY A 36 11.86 -14.47 -7.33
N GLN A 37 11.30 -13.42 -7.90
CA GLN A 37 11.78 -12.06 -7.63
C GLN A 37 11.28 -11.56 -6.29
N THR A 38 12.12 -10.78 -5.63
CA THR A 38 11.74 -10.04 -4.41
C THR A 38 11.91 -8.56 -4.68
N GLN A 39 10.89 -7.78 -4.39
CA GLN A 39 10.96 -6.32 -4.48
C GLN A 39 10.60 -5.71 -3.14
N ARG A 40 11.39 -4.73 -2.71
CA ARG A 40 11.16 -4.02 -1.45
C ARG A 40 10.84 -2.58 -1.76
N GLN A 41 9.84 -2.04 -1.05
CA GLN A 41 9.36 -0.69 -1.28
C GLN A 41 9.14 0.02 0.05
N VAL A 42 9.04 1.34 -0.03
CA VAL A 42 8.82 2.19 1.14
C VAL A 42 7.67 3.12 0.86
N ILE A 43 6.80 3.28 1.85
CA ILE A 43 5.72 4.27 1.83
C ILE A 43 6.03 5.30 2.89
N GLU A 44 5.96 6.57 2.52
CA GLU A 44 6.12 7.67 3.48
C GLU A 44 4.78 7.96 4.13
N ILE A 45 4.78 8.02 5.46
CA ILE A 45 3.58 8.35 6.23
C ILE A 45 3.93 9.53 7.11
N GLN A 46 3.05 10.52 7.14
CA GLN A 46 3.21 11.65 8.06
C GLN A 46 1.90 11.87 8.80
N HIS A 47 1.97 11.82 10.13
CA HIS A 47 0.81 12.07 10.96
C HIS A 47 0.58 13.57 11.04
N ALA A 48 -0.59 14.02 10.62
CA ALA A 48 -0.92 15.45 10.56
C ALA A 48 -1.76 15.93 11.73
N GLY A 49 -2.24 15.02 12.57
CA GLY A 49 -3.05 15.41 13.72
C GLY A 49 -2.24 16.02 14.82
N ASN A 50 -2.92 16.64 15.79
CA ASN A 50 -2.26 17.25 16.95
C ASN A 50 -2.32 16.36 18.19
N GLN A 51 -2.80 15.14 18.05
CA GLN A 51 -2.81 14.11 19.09
C GLN A 51 -2.12 12.87 18.52
N PRO A 52 -1.57 11.99 19.38
CA PRO A 52 -1.02 10.74 18.86
C PRO A 52 -2.07 9.94 18.11
N GLY A 53 -1.68 9.34 17.03
CA GLY A 53 -2.57 8.52 16.20
C GLY A 53 -2.10 7.09 16.18
N ARG A 54 -3.03 6.15 16.34
CA ARG A 54 -2.75 4.73 16.26
C ARG A 54 -3.37 4.21 14.98
N TYR A 55 -2.54 3.58 14.14
CA TYR A 55 -2.95 3.13 12.82
C TYR A 55 -2.84 1.64 12.71
N ARG A 56 -3.74 1.06 11.93
CA ARG A 56 -3.73 -0.36 11.60
C ARG A 56 -3.57 -0.49 10.11
N PHE A 57 -2.75 -1.46 9.68
CA PHE A 57 -2.41 -1.66 8.28
C PHE A 57 -2.83 -3.04 7.83
N TYR A 58 -3.35 -3.11 6.62
CA TYR A 58 -3.68 -4.39 5.98
C TYR A 58 -3.70 -4.18 4.48
N THR A 59 -3.65 -5.27 3.73
CA THR A 59 -3.65 -5.20 2.28
C THR A 59 -5.05 -5.50 1.74
N VAL A 60 -5.34 -4.93 0.57
CA VAL A 60 -6.56 -5.24 -0.18
C VAL A 60 -6.17 -5.38 -1.64
N ASP A 61 -6.99 -6.10 -2.39
CA ASP A 61 -6.86 -6.11 -3.84
C ASP A 61 -7.52 -4.86 -4.40
N TRP A 62 -6.99 -4.36 -5.50
CA TRP A 62 -7.67 -3.28 -6.20
C TRP A 62 -7.73 -3.59 -7.69
N SER A 63 -8.75 -3.06 -8.34
CA SER A 63 -8.96 -3.24 -9.76
C SER A 63 -9.65 -2.02 -10.33
N LEU A 64 -9.64 -1.92 -11.65
CA LEU A 64 -10.39 -0.89 -12.36
C LEU A 64 -11.65 -1.52 -12.91
N SER A 65 -12.79 -0.87 -12.66
CA SER A 65 -14.05 -1.28 -13.27
C SER A 65 -14.08 -0.83 -14.72
N ALA A 66 -15.11 -1.24 -15.45
CA ALA A 66 -15.26 -0.90 -16.86
C ALA A 66 -15.33 0.61 -17.08
N ASN A 67 -15.82 1.37 -16.11
CA ASN A 67 -15.91 2.82 -16.25
C ASN A 67 -14.71 3.55 -15.66
N GLY A 68 -13.64 2.83 -15.32
CA GLY A 68 -12.42 3.45 -14.80
C GLY A 68 -12.41 3.71 -13.31
N THR A 69 -13.43 3.29 -12.58
CA THR A 69 -13.47 3.45 -11.14
C THR A 69 -12.59 2.41 -10.46
N VAL A 70 -11.83 2.83 -9.45
CA VAL A 70 -11.02 1.89 -8.66
C VAL A 70 -11.90 1.22 -7.63
N GLU A 71 -11.79 -0.10 -7.54
CA GLU A 71 -12.55 -0.90 -6.58
C GLU A 71 -11.59 -1.70 -5.71
N PHE A 72 -11.92 -1.82 -4.43
CA PHE A 72 -11.10 -2.53 -3.46
C PHE A 72 -11.85 -3.74 -2.92
N SER A 73 -11.10 -4.79 -2.60
CA SER A 73 -11.67 -6.00 -2.02
C SER A 73 -10.76 -6.51 -0.91
N GLN A 74 -11.31 -6.76 0.27
CA GLN A 74 -10.56 -7.40 1.35
C GLN A 74 -10.47 -8.90 1.16
N GLU A 75 -11.43 -9.50 0.46
CA GLU A 75 -11.36 -10.92 0.14
C GLU A 75 -10.35 -11.12 -0.99
N LEU A 76 -9.60 -12.21 -0.90
CA LEU A 76 -8.64 -12.50 -1.96
C LEU A 76 -9.38 -12.82 -3.25
N VAL A 77 -9.02 -12.07 -4.30
CA VAL A 77 -9.54 -12.38 -5.62
C VAL A 77 -8.70 -13.49 -6.24
N PRO A 78 -9.23 -14.20 -7.25
CA PRO A 78 -8.43 -15.20 -7.95
C PRO A 78 -7.16 -14.54 -8.52
N GLN A 79 -6.04 -15.24 -8.39
CA GLN A 79 -4.74 -14.79 -8.88
C GLN A 79 -4.21 -13.54 -8.16
N SER A 80 -4.72 -13.26 -6.95
CA SER A 80 -4.19 -12.18 -6.15
C SER A 80 -2.73 -12.43 -5.81
N CYS A 81 -1.91 -11.39 -5.81
CA CYS A 81 -0.54 -11.49 -5.36
C CYS A 81 -0.38 -11.14 -3.88
N ARG A 82 -1.47 -10.86 -3.17
CA ARG A 82 -1.38 -10.48 -1.77
C ARG A 82 -0.71 -11.53 -0.88
N PRO A 83 -0.85 -12.84 -1.15
CA PRO A 83 -0.09 -13.81 -0.36
C PRO A 83 1.42 -13.65 -0.47
N TRP A 84 1.91 -12.95 -1.50
CA TRP A 84 3.34 -12.69 -1.69
C TRP A 84 3.81 -11.46 -0.91
N VAL A 85 2.89 -10.70 -0.32
CA VAL A 85 3.19 -9.40 0.27
C VAL A 85 3.42 -9.57 1.76
N ALA A 86 4.55 -9.06 2.23
CA ALA A 86 4.86 -8.97 3.65
C ALA A 86 4.94 -7.49 4.02
N ILE A 87 4.11 -7.07 4.94
CA ILE A 87 4.14 -5.70 5.44
C ILE A 87 4.96 -5.67 6.73
N GLU A 88 5.60 -4.54 6.97
CA GLU A 88 6.54 -4.39 8.08
C GLU A 88 5.86 -4.60 9.42
N ARG A 89 4.68 -4.01 9.59
CA ARG A 89 3.95 -4.11 10.84
C ARG A 89 2.46 -3.83 10.59
N ARG A 90 1.65 -4.38 11.49
CA ARG A 90 0.21 -4.23 11.37
C ARG A 90 -0.33 -3.05 12.15
N GLU A 91 0.43 -2.54 13.10
CA GLU A 91 0.02 -1.40 13.93
C GLU A 91 1.20 -0.46 14.10
N LEU A 92 0.87 0.82 14.20
CA LEU A 92 1.87 1.86 14.35
C LEU A 92 1.23 3.05 15.07
N THR A 93 1.92 3.57 16.08
CA THR A 93 1.50 4.79 16.76
C THR A 93 2.46 5.90 16.39
N LEU A 94 1.90 7.02 15.93
CA LEU A 94 2.68 8.20 15.57
C LEU A 94 2.25 9.37 16.43
N GLY A 95 3.22 10.16 16.89
CA GLY A 95 2.94 11.40 17.57
C GLY A 95 2.66 12.52 16.58
N PRO A 96 2.28 13.71 17.08
CA PRO A 96 1.99 14.85 16.20
C PRO A 96 3.18 15.19 15.33
N GLY A 97 2.94 15.27 14.03
CA GLY A 97 3.98 15.62 13.07
C GLY A 97 4.98 14.55 12.74
N ASP A 98 4.89 13.39 13.37
CA ASP A 98 5.84 12.31 13.12
C ASP A 98 5.74 11.82 11.69
N ARG A 99 6.89 11.43 11.15
CA ARG A 99 7.01 10.79 9.85
C ARG A 99 7.52 9.39 10.04
N TYR A 100 7.08 8.49 9.16
CA TYR A 100 7.49 7.10 9.22
C TYR A 100 7.69 6.56 7.82
N ARG A 101 8.77 5.81 7.62
CA ARG A 101 9.03 5.12 6.37
C ARG A 101 8.58 3.68 6.56
N TYR A 102 7.38 3.40 6.07
CA TYR A 102 6.74 2.11 6.21
C TYR A 102 7.20 1.21 5.06
N ARG A 103 7.72 0.05 5.40
CA ARG A 103 8.31 -0.84 4.41
C ARG A 103 7.43 -2.03 4.15
N PHE A 104 7.47 -2.50 2.93
CA PHE A 104 6.85 -3.76 2.59
C PHE A 104 7.67 -4.45 1.52
N GLU A 105 7.43 -5.74 1.35
CA GLU A 105 8.19 -6.56 0.44
C GLU A 105 7.23 -7.47 -0.29
N VAL A 106 7.47 -7.69 -1.58
CA VAL A 106 6.70 -8.63 -2.39
C VAL A 106 7.67 -9.67 -2.91
N GLN A 107 7.39 -10.94 -2.60
CA GLN A 107 8.25 -12.04 -3.03
C GLN A 107 7.41 -13.02 -3.83
N ALA A 108 7.67 -13.10 -5.13
CA ALA A 108 6.99 -14.03 -6.01
C ALA A 108 7.60 -15.42 -5.87
N PRO A 109 6.77 -16.49 -5.84
CA PRO A 109 7.31 -17.85 -5.79
C PRO A 109 8.11 -18.16 -7.05
N ALA A 110 8.96 -19.16 -6.96
CA ALA A 110 9.81 -19.55 -8.09
C ALA A 110 8.98 -20.06 -9.27
N ASP A 111 7.79 -20.58 -9.02
CA ASP A 111 6.91 -21.11 -10.08
C ASP A 111 5.81 -20.14 -10.46
N ALA A 112 5.86 -18.90 -9.99
CA ALA A 112 4.83 -17.91 -10.32
C ALA A 112 4.94 -17.50 -11.79
N PRO A 113 3.81 -17.18 -12.45
CA PRO A 113 3.88 -16.59 -13.77
C PRO A 113 4.35 -15.14 -13.69
N VAL A 114 4.93 -14.64 -14.77
CA VAL A 114 5.21 -13.22 -14.90
C VAL A 114 3.88 -12.50 -15.03
N ARG A 115 3.64 -11.53 -14.14
CA ARG A 115 2.38 -10.79 -14.18
C ARG A 115 2.46 -9.53 -13.34
N GLU A 116 1.46 -8.67 -13.53
CA GLU A 116 1.29 -7.51 -12.67
C GLU A 116 0.81 -7.93 -11.30
N CYS A 117 1.32 -7.25 -10.30
CA CYS A 117 0.88 -7.41 -8.92
C CYS A 117 0.21 -6.11 -8.50
N ARG A 118 -1.07 -6.17 -8.21
CA ARG A 118 -1.86 -5.00 -7.81
C ARG A 118 -2.39 -5.21 -6.41
N PHE A 119 -2.13 -4.28 -5.56
CA PHE A 119 -2.72 -4.29 -4.22
C PHE A 119 -2.65 -2.89 -3.65
N ALA A 120 -3.33 -2.67 -2.56
CA ALA A 120 -3.22 -1.43 -1.82
C ALA A 120 -2.95 -1.76 -0.36
N ILE A 121 -2.25 -0.87 0.31
CA ILE A 121 -2.05 -0.96 1.75
C ILE A 121 -3.00 0.04 2.37
N MET A 122 -3.93 -0.48 3.16
CA MET A 122 -4.94 0.33 3.81
C MET A 122 -4.46 0.70 5.19
N MET A 123 -4.77 1.94 5.59
CA MET A 123 -4.41 2.46 6.88
C MET A 123 -5.66 3.04 7.53
N GLU A 124 -5.99 2.58 8.71
CA GLU A 124 -7.14 3.13 9.45
C GLU A 124 -6.77 3.41 10.90
#